data_b8a90855ccd156db525793b1184e181d
#
_entry.id   b8a90855ccd156db525793b1184e181d
#
_cell.length_a   1.000
_cell.length_b   1.000
_cell.length_c   1.000
_cell.angle_alpha   90.00
_cell.angle_beta   90.00
_cell.angle_gamma   90.00
#
_symmetry.space_group_name_H-M   'P 1'
#
loop_
_entity.id
_entity.type
_entity.pdbx_description
1 polymer ?
#
loop_
_entity_poly.entity_id
_entity_poly.type
_entity_poly.pdbx_seq_one_letter_code
_entity_poly.pdbx_strand_id
1 'polypeptide(L)'
;VSTADNLGTAFVDNYGTLTLNSTSAWQLTNNISGYGNVRKTGAGALNISDNAKWTGMTDIIQGTVILGNADSPVMLGSNQVIVEEQGKLSGFGGVAGNLSNSGIVDLTTYMPGNILTVGGNYTGRNGLILLQTETGGDNSKTDRLVIKGNASGRTRVAVTQAGGTGAETLNGIEVIHVSGNADNAEFIQTERITAGAYDYILKRGQGINSTNWYLISRKDIPVPQPEAVPESHDNNLRPEAGSYVASIAAANNLFVTNLYERQGQELYISHMTGEENEAGIWMYNKGKHNRWRDNSSQLRTRGNSYVVLIGGDIAQWSLNGTDRWHTGMMAGYGHNNNSTNALSTGYHSEGRMNGYTAGLYATWYANDETHNGSYLDSWLQYSWFDNHINGERLPAESWKSKGFTVSLEAGYSWKAGEFTDNYKGSHEWYVQPQLQVVRMNVKSDKYHESNGTSIENTGNGNILTRLGARTWLTSKNGKNTRYAVPFRPFVEAHWLHNSRVFGTSMNGVSIYQDGARDIGEINGGVVGMITPEVAFRADAGIQLGEHGYHNTSAMLSVEYRF
;
A
#
# COMPACT_ATOMS: atom_id res chain seq x y z
N VAL A 1 3.50 -42.42 35.47
CA VAL A 1 2.32 -43.00 34.81
C VAL A 1 2.31 -42.57 33.37
N SER A 2 2.14 -43.48 32.43
CA SER A 2 2.26 -43.21 30.98
C SER A 2 0.94 -43.32 30.21
N THR A 3 -0.08 -43.88 30.81
CA THR A 3 -1.45 -43.97 30.23
C THR A 3 -2.50 -43.87 31.36
N ALA A 4 -3.75 -43.54 30.99
CA ALA A 4 -4.86 -43.48 31.93
C ALA A 4 -5.05 -44.83 32.65
N ASP A 5 -4.89 -45.93 31.94
CA ASP A 5 -5.06 -47.29 32.48
C ASP A 5 -4.08 -47.62 33.62
N ASN A 6 -2.92 -46.97 33.64
CA ASN A 6 -1.92 -47.19 34.69
C ASN A 6 -2.29 -46.56 36.05
N LEU A 7 -3.25 -45.63 36.09
CA LEU A 7 -3.83 -45.08 37.32
C LEU A 7 -5.03 -45.88 37.80
N GLY A 8 -5.59 -46.75 36.94
CA GLY A 8 -6.87 -47.39 37.19
C GLY A 8 -8.00 -46.36 37.26
N THR A 9 -9.07 -46.66 37.99
CA THR A 9 -10.25 -45.79 38.18
C THR A 9 -10.37 -45.22 39.59
N ALA A 10 -9.37 -45.48 40.44
CA ALA A 10 -9.41 -45.11 41.86
C ALA A 10 -9.15 -43.59 42.06
N PHE A 11 -9.61 -43.09 43.18
CA PHE A 11 -9.25 -41.78 43.71
C PHE A 11 -7.75 -41.77 44.07
N VAL A 12 -7.06 -40.67 43.77
CA VAL A 12 -5.62 -40.52 44.02
C VAL A 12 -5.39 -39.36 44.98
N ASP A 13 -4.88 -39.67 46.18
CA ASP A 13 -4.37 -38.70 47.13
C ASP A 13 -2.86 -38.52 46.90
N ASN A 14 -2.46 -37.39 46.34
CA ASN A 14 -1.07 -37.09 46.02
C ASN A 14 -0.43 -36.23 47.12
N TYR A 15 0.53 -36.78 47.86
CA TYR A 15 1.32 -36.08 48.88
C TYR A 15 2.81 -35.96 48.50
N GLY A 16 3.20 -36.47 47.34
CA GLY A 16 4.55 -36.43 46.80
C GLY A 16 4.64 -35.78 45.45
N THR A 17 5.27 -36.43 44.51
CA THR A 17 5.32 -35.99 43.11
C THR A 17 4.71 -37.03 42.18
N LEU A 18 3.61 -36.69 41.55
CA LEU A 18 2.97 -37.51 40.53
C LEU A 18 3.45 -37.05 39.14
N THR A 19 4.13 -37.94 38.41
CA THR A 19 4.54 -37.68 37.03
C THR A 19 3.55 -38.32 36.06
N LEU A 20 2.91 -37.49 35.22
CA LEU A 20 2.01 -37.88 34.12
C LEU A 20 2.76 -37.77 32.80
N ASN A 21 3.17 -38.89 32.23
CA ASN A 21 3.95 -38.96 31.00
C ASN A 21 3.06 -39.36 29.83
N SER A 22 2.44 -38.39 29.18
CA SER A 22 1.58 -38.63 28.00
C SER A 22 2.36 -38.47 26.72
N THR A 23 2.47 -39.53 25.92
CA THR A 23 3.04 -39.47 24.58
C THR A 23 1.98 -39.25 23.50
N SER A 24 0.70 -39.53 23.79
CA SER A 24 -0.48 -39.27 23.01
C SER A 24 -1.51 -38.49 23.81
N ALA A 25 -2.62 -38.09 23.17
CA ALA A 25 -3.70 -37.41 23.89
C ALA A 25 -4.30 -38.29 24.97
N TRP A 26 -4.43 -37.77 26.18
CA TRP A 26 -4.92 -38.49 27.35
C TRP A 26 -5.95 -37.63 28.09
N GLN A 27 -7.15 -38.17 28.31
CA GLN A 27 -8.15 -37.59 29.18
C GLN A 27 -7.92 -38.10 30.62
N LEU A 28 -7.59 -37.17 31.52
CA LEU A 28 -7.47 -37.53 32.96
C LEU A 28 -8.86 -37.75 33.54
N THR A 29 -9.18 -38.98 33.88
CA THR A 29 -10.50 -39.38 34.44
C THR A 29 -10.49 -39.55 35.94
N ASN A 30 -9.32 -39.73 36.56
CA ASN A 30 -9.17 -39.89 37.98
C ASN A 30 -9.41 -38.61 38.77
N ASN A 31 -10.09 -38.71 39.91
CA ASN A 31 -10.09 -37.63 40.88
C ASN A 31 -8.72 -37.63 41.59
N ILE A 32 -7.98 -36.53 41.42
CA ILE A 32 -6.67 -36.36 42.06
C ILE A 32 -6.73 -35.17 43.00
N SER A 33 -6.38 -35.39 44.28
CA SER A 33 -6.32 -34.35 45.30
C SER A 33 -4.98 -34.37 46.04
N GLY A 34 -4.86 -33.56 47.09
CA GLY A 34 -3.67 -33.48 47.94
C GLY A 34 -2.79 -32.25 47.62
N TYR A 35 -1.73 -32.10 48.41
CA TYR A 35 -0.79 -30.98 48.29
C TYR A 35 0.52 -31.36 47.57
N GLY A 36 0.61 -32.56 47.03
CA GLY A 36 1.76 -33.02 46.25
C GLY A 36 1.84 -32.37 44.89
N ASN A 37 3.03 -32.40 44.31
CA ASN A 37 3.29 -31.81 43.02
C ASN A 37 2.82 -32.70 41.86
N VAL A 38 2.46 -32.10 40.74
CA VAL A 38 2.15 -32.80 39.49
C VAL A 38 3.11 -32.37 38.42
N ARG A 39 3.73 -33.33 37.75
CA ARG A 39 4.66 -33.08 36.65
C ARG A 39 4.13 -33.69 35.36
N LYS A 40 3.91 -32.86 34.33
CA LYS A 40 3.53 -33.32 33.01
C LYS A 40 4.77 -33.45 32.13
N THR A 41 4.98 -34.66 31.61
CA THR A 41 6.05 -35.00 30.65
C THR A 41 5.48 -35.69 29.41
N GLY A 42 6.32 -35.88 28.36
CA GLY A 42 5.91 -36.49 27.11
C GLY A 42 5.16 -35.50 26.21
N ALA A 43 5.28 -35.69 24.90
CA ALA A 43 4.82 -34.74 23.88
C ALA A 43 3.30 -34.65 23.67
N GLY A 44 2.53 -35.60 24.22
CA GLY A 44 1.08 -35.67 24.09
C GLY A 44 0.33 -34.63 24.93
N ALA A 45 -0.97 -34.49 24.65
CA ALA A 45 -1.85 -33.62 25.43
C ALA A 45 -2.45 -34.35 26.64
N LEU A 46 -2.51 -33.67 27.77
CA LEU A 46 -3.22 -34.07 28.95
C LEU A 46 -4.45 -33.19 29.14
N ASN A 47 -5.64 -33.73 28.92
CA ASN A 47 -6.89 -33.03 29.17
C ASN A 47 -7.30 -33.15 30.61
N ILE A 48 -7.53 -32.03 31.30
CA ILE A 48 -7.91 -31.92 32.70
C ILE A 48 -9.35 -31.42 32.81
N SER A 49 -10.14 -32.07 33.64
CA SER A 49 -11.51 -31.69 34.02
C SER A 49 -11.56 -31.25 35.49
N ASP A 50 -12.73 -31.03 36.04
CA ASP A 50 -12.96 -30.61 37.44
C ASP A 50 -12.50 -31.65 38.50
N ASN A 51 -12.00 -32.77 38.06
CA ASN A 51 -11.42 -33.83 38.87
C ASN A 51 -9.96 -33.57 39.32
N ALA A 52 -9.33 -32.51 38.83
CA ALA A 52 -7.96 -32.10 39.15
C ALA A 52 -7.94 -31.14 40.35
N LYS A 53 -7.91 -31.69 41.58
CA LYS A 53 -8.05 -30.92 42.83
C LYS A 53 -6.79 -30.87 43.71
N TRP A 54 -5.60 -31.13 43.12
CA TRP A 54 -4.33 -30.97 43.85
C TRP A 54 -3.98 -29.47 43.97
N THR A 55 -3.34 -29.14 45.10
CA THR A 55 -2.96 -27.75 45.41
C THR A 55 -1.45 -27.49 45.34
N GLY A 56 -0.65 -28.54 45.20
CA GLY A 56 0.80 -28.42 45.01
C GLY A 56 1.17 -27.79 43.64
N MET A 57 2.46 -27.72 43.37
CA MET A 57 2.98 -27.19 42.14
C MET A 57 2.61 -28.08 40.94
N THR A 58 2.26 -27.48 39.81
CA THR A 58 2.17 -28.15 38.51
C THR A 58 3.31 -27.68 37.60
N ASP A 59 4.12 -28.65 37.13
CA ASP A 59 5.27 -28.42 36.26
C ASP A 59 5.00 -29.06 34.88
N ILE A 60 4.83 -28.22 33.85
CA ILE A 60 4.55 -28.63 32.48
C ILE A 60 5.87 -28.61 31.70
N ILE A 61 6.59 -29.74 31.77
CA ILE A 61 7.93 -29.87 31.19
C ILE A 61 7.85 -30.02 29.67
N GLN A 62 6.91 -30.86 29.17
CA GLN A 62 6.78 -31.14 27.75
C GLN A 62 5.33 -31.51 27.41
N GLY A 63 4.92 -31.16 26.17
CA GLY A 63 3.58 -31.39 25.64
C GLY A 63 2.56 -30.40 26.19
N THR A 64 1.28 -30.72 26.11
CA THR A 64 0.20 -29.78 26.42
C THR A 64 -0.61 -30.20 27.62
N VAL A 65 -0.94 -29.28 28.52
CA VAL A 65 -2.03 -29.38 29.48
C VAL A 65 -3.20 -28.56 28.95
N ILE A 66 -4.37 -29.19 28.81
CA ILE A 66 -5.61 -28.57 28.36
C ILE A 66 -6.60 -28.53 29.52
N LEU A 67 -7.02 -27.33 29.91
CA LEU A 67 -7.97 -27.09 30.99
C LEU A 67 -9.40 -27.05 30.42
N GLY A 68 -10.26 -27.95 30.89
CA GLY A 68 -11.69 -27.95 30.60
C GLY A 68 -12.09 -27.74 29.13
N ASN A 69 -13.26 -27.16 28.96
CA ASN A 69 -13.81 -26.73 27.69
C ASN A 69 -14.71 -25.50 27.89
N ALA A 70 -15.32 -24.97 26.81
CA ALA A 70 -16.14 -23.75 26.88
C ALA A 70 -17.34 -23.89 27.82
N ASP A 71 -17.98 -25.07 27.90
CA ASP A 71 -19.15 -25.33 28.74
C ASP A 71 -18.75 -25.67 30.20
N SER A 72 -17.53 -26.11 30.39
CA SER A 72 -17.00 -26.54 31.70
C SER A 72 -15.55 -26.09 31.87
N PRO A 73 -15.33 -24.79 32.11
CA PRO A 73 -14.00 -24.23 32.34
C PRO A 73 -13.41 -24.76 33.66
N VAL A 74 -12.10 -24.96 33.69
CA VAL A 74 -11.40 -25.53 34.85
C VAL A 74 -10.46 -24.52 35.47
N MET A 75 -10.60 -24.29 36.78
CA MET A 75 -9.62 -23.56 37.59
C MET A 75 -8.70 -24.58 38.27
N LEU A 76 -7.46 -24.72 37.76
CA LEU A 76 -6.46 -25.62 38.35
C LEU A 76 -6.02 -25.10 39.73
N GLY A 77 -6.19 -25.90 40.77
CA GLY A 77 -5.98 -25.50 42.17
C GLY A 77 -4.51 -25.28 42.58
N SER A 78 -3.56 -25.52 41.70
CA SER A 78 -2.12 -25.41 41.97
C SER A 78 -1.72 -24.03 42.48
N ASN A 79 -0.90 -24.02 43.56
CA ASN A 79 -0.32 -22.78 44.11
C ASN A 79 0.72 -22.15 43.17
N GLN A 80 1.35 -22.95 42.31
CA GLN A 80 2.30 -22.53 41.28
C GLN A 80 2.14 -23.42 40.04
N VAL A 81 2.03 -22.83 38.87
CA VAL A 81 2.14 -23.52 37.57
C VAL A 81 3.38 -23.01 36.85
N ILE A 82 4.23 -23.92 36.39
CA ILE A 82 5.40 -23.62 35.57
C ILE A 82 5.18 -24.21 34.17
N VAL A 83 5.27 -23.40 33.15
CA VAL A 83 5.27 -23.85 31.75
C VAL A 83 6.70 -23.72 31.25
N GLU A 84 7.37 -24.86 31.12
CA GLU A 84 8.75 -24.93 30.63
C GLU A 84 8.81 -24.75 29.10
N GLU A 85 10.01 -24.58 28.54
CA GLU A 85 10.22 -24.24 27.10
C GLU A 85 9.51 -25.18 26.13
N GLN A 86 9.38 -26.48 26.46
CA GLN A 86 8.68 -27.46 25.61
C GLN A 86 7.23 -27.75 26.11
N GLY A 87 6.79 -27.02 27.15
CA GLY A 87 5.47 -27.11 27.73
C GLY A 87 4.49 -26.13 27.08
N LYS A 88 3.21 -26.53 27.13
CA LYS A 88 2.10 -25.70 26.68
C LYS A 88 0.92 -25.80 27.65
N LEU A 89 0.39 -24.67 28.06
CA LEU A 89 -0.87 -24.57 28.83
C LEU A 89 -1.95 -24.01 27.89
N SER A 90 -3.11 -24.65 27.82
CA SER A 90 -4.21 -24.28 26.94
C SER A 90 -5.56 -24.60 27.60
N GLY A 91 -6.66 -24.21 26.92
CA GLY A 91 -8.03 -24.54 27.34
C GLY A 91 -8.76 -23.37 27.97
N PHE A 92 -9.77 -23.69 28.82
CA PHE A 92 -10.71 -22.70 29.38
C PHE A 92 -10.64 -22.69 30.91
N GLY A 93 -10.63 -21.49 31.49
CA GLY A 93 -10.57 -21.31 32.96
C GLY A 93 -9.29 -20.64 33.41
N GLY A 94 -8.41 -21.36 34.13
CA GLY A 94 -7.17 -20.72 34.59
C GLY A 94 -6.43 -21.51 35.66
N VAL A 95 -5.57 -20.81 36.41
CA VAL A 95 -4.78 -21.32 37.53
C VAL A 95 -5.07 -20.49 38.78
N ALA A 96 -5.29 -21.13 39.92
CA ALA A 96 -5.61 -20.43 41.18
C ALA A 96 -4.41 -19.70 41.79
N GLY A 97 -3.21 -20.23 41.59
CA GLY A 97 -1.95 -19.67 42.11
C GLY A 97 -1.18 -18.85 41.07
N ASN A 98 0.15 -18.89 41.20
CA ASN A 98 1.06 -18.17 40.31
C ASN A 98 1.29 -18.95 39.02
N LEU A 99 1.62 -18.21 37.95
CA LEU A 99 1.99 -18.76 36.63
C LEU A 99 3.37 -18.24 36.20
N SER A 100 4.30 -19.16 35.93
CA SER A 100 5.60 -18.87 35.33
C SER A 100 5.63 -19.44 33.92
N ASN A 101 5.92 -18.59 32.91
CA ASN A 101 5.85 -18.97 31.49
C ASN A 101 7.20 -18.85 30.78
N SER A 102 7.85 -19.98 30.51
CA SER A 102 9.00 -20.11 29.60
C SER A 102 8.60 -20.73 28.25
N GLY A 103 7.43 -21.39 28.17
CA GLY A 103 6.91 -22.12 27.03
C GLY A 103 5.77 -21.35 26.33
N ILE A 104 4.64 -22.03 26.15
CA ILE A 104 3.47 -21.48 25.44
C ILE A 104 2.25 -21.46 26.34
N VAL A 105 1.60 -20.30 26.45
CA VAL A 105 0.26 -20.15 27.01
C VAL A 105 -0.69 -19.83 25.85
N ASP A 106 -1.55 -20.78 25.51
CA ASP A 106 -2.39 -20.71 24.30
C ASP A 106 -3.86 -20.55 24.71
N LEU A 107 -4.38 -19.35 24.46
CA LEU A 107 -5.78 -19.02 24.69
C LEU A 107 -6.64 -19.26 23.45
N THR A 108 -6.02 -19.57 22.30
CA THR A 108 -6.73 -19.71 21.03
C THR A 108 -7.69 -20.91 21.09
N THR A 109 -8.91 -20.69 20.62
CA THR A 109 -9.97 -21.67 20.57
C THR A 109 -10.68 -21.61 19.22
N TYR A 110 -11.86 -22.21 19.11
CA TYR A 110 -12.63 -22.15 17.87
C TYR A 110 -13.10 -20.73 17.53
N MET A 111 -13.34 -19.88 18.53
CA MET A 111 -13.76 -18.48 18.38
C MET A 111 -13.07 -17.60 19.42
N PRO A 112 -12.78 -16.31 19.10
CA PRO A 112 -12.22 -15.39 20.09
C PRO A 112 -13.21 -15.10 21.23
N GLY A 113 -12.66 -14.78 22.41
CA GLY A 113 -13.43 -14.47 23.61
C GLY A 113 -13.08 -15.37 24.80
N ASN A 114 -12.09 -16.25 24.67
CA ASN A 114 -11.58 -17.06 25.78
C ASN A 114 -10.85 -16.18 26.81
N ILE A 115 -11.07 -16.48 28.07
CA ILE A 115 -10.40 -15.81 29.19
C ILE A 115 -9.62 -16.84 29.99
N LEU A 116 -8.30 -16.68 30.07
CA LEU A 116 -7.45 -17.42 30.97
C LEU A 116 -7.14 -16.58 32.21
N THR A 117 -7.50 -17.06 33.39
CA THR A 117 -7.29 -16.33 34.65
C THR A 117 -6.09 -16.91 35.42
N VAL A 118 -5.20 -16.02 35.87
CA VAL A 118 -4.12 -16.31 36.83
C VAL A 118 -4.52 -15.67 38.15
N GLY A 119 -4.85 -16.49 39.15
CA GLY A 119 -5.31 -16.04 40.49
C GLY A 119 -4.20 -15.38 41.32
N GLY A 120 -2.95 -15.78 41.11
CA GLY A 120 -1.76 -15.18 41.70
C GLY A 120 -0.98 -14.27 40.77
N ASN A 121 0.34 -14.30 40.93
CA ASN A 121 1.28 -13.51 40.11
C ASN A 121 1.62 -14.22 38.80
N TYR A 122 1.93 -13.44 37.79
CA TYR A 122 2.47 -13.91 36.51
C TYR A 122 3.94 -13.51 36.35
N THR A 123 4.77 -14.46 35.94
CA THR A 123 6.17 -14.21 35.61
C THR A 123 6.48 -14.69 34.20
N GLY A 124 6.77 -13.77 33.30
CA GLY A 124 7.25 -14.05 31.93
C GLY A 124 8.73 -14.41 31.97
N ARG A 125 9.09 -15.56 31.38
CA ARG A 125 10.46 -16.01 31.17
C ARG A 125 10.76 -16.17 29.69
N ASN A 126 10.44 -15.14 28.91
CA ASN A 126 10.52 -15.12 27.45
C ASN A 126 9.60 -16.14 26.74
N GLY A 127 8.57 -16.63 27.44
CA GLY A 127 7.53 -17.50 26.88
C GLY A 127 6.64 -16.77 25.88
N LEU A 128 5.75 -17.51 25.24
CA LEU A 128 4.82 -17.02 24.23
C LEU A 128 3.38 -17.11 24.76
N ILE A 129 2.60 -16.08 24.52
CA ILE A 129 1.14 -16.10 24.65
C ILE A 129 0.54 -16.05 23.25
N LEU A 130 -0.40 -16.97 22.98
CA LEU A 130 -1.18 -17.00 21.74
C LEU A 130 -2.60 -16.51 22.03
N LEU A 131 -3.06 -15.53 21.26
CA LEU A 131 -4.38 -14.91 21.37
C LEU A 131 -5.07 -14.88 20.01
N GLN A 132 -6.40 -14.91 20.00
CA GLN A 132 -7.25 -14.61 18.85
C GLN A 132 -8.04 -13.33 19.12
N THR A 133 -8.20 -12.50 18.08
CA THR A 133 -8.92 -11.24 18.19
C THR A 133 -9.71 -10.97 16.91
N GLU A 134 -10.97 -10.56 17.02
CA GLU A 134 -11.65 -9.84 15.95
C GLU A 134 -11.06 -8.42 15.91
N THR A 135 -10.39 -8.07 14.83
CA THR A 135 -9.77 -6.74 14.69
C THR A 135 -10.80 -5.69 14.28
N GLY A 136 -11.23 -4.90 15.21
CA GLY A 136 -12.22 -3.82 15.07
C GLY A 136 -11.97 -2.70 16.06
N GLY A 137 -13.04 -2.07 16.57
CA GLY A 137 -12.95 -1.06 17.64
C GLY A 137 -12.74 -1.67 19.03
N ASP A 138 -12.78 -0.83 20.06
CA ASP A 138 -12.46 -1.18 21.46
C ASP A 138 -13.26 -2.39 22.02
N ASN A 139 -14.48 -2.60 21.55
CA ASN A 139 -15.39 -3.65 22.01
C ASN A 139 -15.30 -4.96 21.21
N SER A 140 -14.26 -5.11 20.38
CA SER A 140 -14.04 -6.33 19.59
C SER A 140 -13.88 -7.54 20.48
N LYS A 141 -14.41 -8.70 20.03
CA LYS A 141 -14.19 -9.96 20.72
C LYS A 141 -12.72 -10.35 20.66
N THR A 142 -12.16 -10.69 21.82
CA THR A 142 -10.74 -11.04 21.94
C THR A 142 -10.54 -12.03 23.04
N ASP A 143 -9.54 -12.90 22.89
CA ASP A 143 -9.02 -13.68 23.99
C ASP A 143 -8.28 -12.77 24.96
N ARG A 144 -8.34 -13.10 26.25
CA ARG A 144 -7.79 -12.25 27.30
C ARG A 144 -7.09 -13.03 28.39
N LEU A 145 -5.86 -12.60 28.70
CA LEU A 145 -5.17 -13.06 29.91
C LEU A 145 -5.50 -12.11 31.06
N VAL A 146 -6.08 -12.65 32.14
CA VAL A 146 -6.43 -11.87 33.34
C VAL A 146 -5.55 -12.31 34.50
N ILE A 147 -4.70 -11.40 35.00
CA ILE A 147 -3.78 -11.62 36.13
C ILE A 147 -4.31 -10.85 37.33
N LYS A 148 -4.70 -11.57 38.38
CA LYS A 148 -5.23 -10.97 39.60
C LYS A 148 -4.15 -10.43 40.54
N GLY A 149 -2.95 -11.00 40.48
CA GLY A 149 -1.76 -10.53 41.21
C GLY A 149 -0.92 -9.57 40.35
N ASN A 150 0.38 -9.58 40.61
CA ASN A 150 1.37 -8.77 39.89
C ASN A 150 1.86 -9.48 38.62
N ALA A 151 2.31 -8.71 37.65
CA ALA A 151 2.99 -9.21 36.46
C ALA A 151 4.45 -8.77 36.46
N SER A 152 5.36 -9.64 35.99
CA SER A 152 6.78 -9.35 35.85
C SER A 152 7.43 -10.14 34.73
N GLY A 153 8.63 -9.70 34.30
CA GLY A 153 9.43 -10.39 33.30
C GLY A 153 8.95 -10.12 31.86
N ARG A 154 9.59 -10.78 30.92
CA ARG A 154 9.39 -10.59 29.49
C ARG A 154 8.56 -11.72 28.89
N THR A 155 7.56 -11.36 28.07
CA THR A 155 6.66 -12.31 27.41
C THR A 155 6.41 -11.88 25.97
N ARG A 156 6.50 -12.81 25.05
CA ARG A 156 6.13 -12.61 23.64
C ARG A 156 4.63 -12.83 23.49
N VAL A 157 3.99 -12.03 22.65
CA VAL A 157 2.54 -12.11 22.37
C VAL A 157 2.33 -12.19 20.86
N ALA A 158 1.74 -13.27 20.42
CA ALA A 158 1.28 -13.46 19.04
C ALA A 158 -0.25 -13.37 19.01
N VAL A 159 -0.78 -12.56 18.13
CA VAL A 159 -2.22 -12.38 17.97
C VAL A 159 -2.64 -12.80 16.58
N THR A 160 -3.52 -13.77 16.50
CA THR A 160 -4.14 -14.20 15.23
C THR A 160 -5.42 -13.44 15.01
N GLN A 161 -5.56 -12.85 13.82
CA GLN A 161 -6.81 -12.24 13.38
C GLN A 161 -7.86 -13.34 13.15
N ALA A 162 -8.98 -13.25 13.86
CA ALA A 162 -10.10 -14.19 13.76
C ALA A 162 -11.37 -13.51 13.20
N GLY A 163 -11.20 -12.60 12.26
CA GLY A 163 -12.25 -11.78 11.65
C GLY A 163 -12.11 -10.30 12.01
N GLY A 164 -13.15 -9.52 11.69
CA GLY A 164 -13.16 -8.08 11.84
C GLY A 164 -12.75 -7.35 10.56
N THR A 165 -13.28 -6.14 10.39
CA THR A 165 -13.09 -5.33 9.17
C THR A 165 -12.01 -4.25 9.33
N GLY A 166 -11.42 -4.16 10.53
CA GLY A 166 -10.56 -3.05 10.92
C GLY A 166 -11.38 -1.80 11.27
N ALA A 167 -11.06 -1.20 12.38
CA ALA A 167 -11.66 0.06 12.78
C ALA A 167 -10.68 0.87 13.63
N GLU A 168 -10.97 2.16 13.76
CA GLU A 168 -10.29 3.03 14.70
C GLU A 168 -10.61 2.62 16.14
N THR A 169 -9.57 2.53 16.97
CA THR A 169 -9.73 2.30 18.41
C THR A 169 -9.60 3.63 19.15
N LEU A 170 -10.35 3.80 20.21
CA LEU A 170 -10.24 4.95 21.13
C LEU A 170 -9.33 4.63 22.31
N ASN A 171 -9.65 3.57 23.03
CA ASN A 171 -8.88 3.09 24.19
C ASN A 171 -8.06 1.84 23.86
N GLY A 172 -8.44 1.13 22.80
CA GLY A 172 -7.84 -0.13 22.38
C GLY A 172 -8.61 -1.36 22.87
N ILE A 173 -8.31 -2.50 22.25
CA ILE A 173 -8.85 -3.81 22.59
C ILE A 173 -8.00 -4.39 23.72
N GLU A 174 -8.55 -4.53 24.92
CA GLU A 174 -7.82 -5.07 26.06
C GLU A 174 -7.56 -6.56 25.90
N VAL A 175 -6.29 -6.96 25.82
CA VAL A 175 -5.87 -8.36 25.65
C VAL A 175 -5.17 -8.92 26.89
N ILE A 176 -4.59 -8.06 27.73
CA ILE A 176 -3.96 -8.45 29.00
C ILE A 176 -4.39 -7.49 30.10
N HIS A 177 -5.02 -8.04 31.12
CA HIS A 177 -5.46 -7.31 32.31
C HIS A 177 -4.63 -7.70 33.52
N VAL A 178 -4.06 -6.73 34.24
CA VAL A 178 -3.30 -6.94 35.47
C VAL A 178 -3.91 -6.12 36.59
N SER A 179 -4.46 -6.78 37.60
CA SER A 179 -5.07 -6.10 38.76
C SER A 179 -4.02 -5.55 39.76
N GLY A 180 -2.84 -6.16 39.82
CA GLY A 180 -1.74 -5.71 40.64
C GLY A 180 -0.74 -4.82 39.95
N ASN A 181 0.51 -4.80 40.43
CA ASN A 181 1.61 -4.05 39.82
C ASN A 181 2.15 -4.75 38.55
N ALA A 182 2.46 -4.01 37.52
CA ALA A 182 3.01 -4.49 36.24
C ALA A 182 4.26 -3.70 35.79
N ASP A 183 4.94 -2.96 36.68
CA ASP A 183 6.05 -2.07 36.29
C ASP A 183 7.26 -2.83 35.75
N ASN A 184 7.44 -4.06 36.19
CA ASN A 184 8.52 -4.94 35.76
C ASN A 184 8.08 -5.96 34.67
N ALA A 185 6.90 -5.79 34.08
CA ALA A 185 6.38 -6.64 33.02
C ALA A 185 6.58 -6.00 31.64
N GLU A 186 6.98 -6.84 30.69
CA GLU A 186 7.11 -6.47 29.29
C GLU A 186 6.38 -7.50 28.42
N PHE A 187 5.33 -7.07 27.71
CA PHE A 187 4.63 -7.89 26.72
C PHE A 187 4.92 -7.33 25.33
N ILE A 188 5.48 -8.19 24.44
CA ILE A 188 6.04 -7.79 23.15
C ILE A 188 5.30 -8.50 22.04
N GLN A 189 4.74 -7.72 21.12
CA GLN A 189 4.13 -8.23 19.90
C GLN A 189 5.17 -8.90 19.00
N THR A 190 4.88 -10.11 18.50
CA THR A 190 5.79 -10.86 17.61
C THR A 190 5.46 -10.68 16.15
N GLU A 191 4.17 -10.60 15.81
CA GLU A 191 3.67 -10.55 14.43
C GLU A 191 3.01 -9.21 14.14
N ARG A 192 3.04 -8.78 12.88
CA ARG A 192 2.27 -7.63 12.41
C ARG A 192 0.78 -8.02 12.34
N ILE A 193 -0.09 -7.18 12.88
CA ILE A 193 -1.53 -7.41 12.95
C ILE A 193 -2.21 -6.32 12.10
N THR A 194 -2.93 -6.73 11.07
CA THR A 194 -3.58 -5.79 10.14
C THR A 194 -5.04 -6.17 9.92
N ALA A 195 -5.91 -5.16 9.82
CA ALA A 195 -7.28 -5.34 9.36
C ALA A 195 -7.79 -4.08 8.67
N GLY A 196 -8.42 -4.22 7.52
CA GLY A 196 -8.86 -3.08 6.72
C GLY A 196 -7.68 -2.14 6.43
N ALA A 197 -7.84 -0.87 6.70
CA ALA A 197 -6.83 0.16 6.48
C ALA A 197 -5.82 0.32 7.63
N TYR A 198 -5.91 -0.49 8.70
CA TYR A 198 -5.19 -0.24 9.94
C TYR A 198 -4.15 -1.30 10.30
N ASP A 199 -3.04 -0.85 10.89
CA ASP A 199 -2.11 -1.64 11.68
C ASP A 199 -2.50 -1.59 13.16
N TYR A 200 -2.55 -2.75 13.83
CA TYR A 200 -2.78 -2.86 15.27
C TYR A 200 -1.47 -3.13 15.99
N ILE A 201 -1.19 -2.31 17.01
CA ILE A 201 0.03 -2.40 17.81
C ILE A 201 -0.33 -2.73 19.26
N LEU A 202 0.38 -3.68 19.85
CA LEU A 202 0.27 -3.99 21.28
C LEU A 202 0.99 -2.91 22.10
N LYS A 203 0.23 -2.16 22.89
CA LYS A 203 0.77 -1.12 23.77
C LYS A 203 0.25 -1.26 25.19
N ARG A 204 1.09 -0.85 26.13
CA ARG A 204 0.73 -0.69 27.53
C ARG A 204 -0.20 0.51 27.68
N GLY A 205 -1.25 0.38 28.49
CA GLY A 205 -2.18 1.45 28.81
C GLY A 205 -1.54 2.62 29.56
N GLN A 206 -2.29 3.71 29.73
CA GLN A 206 -1.84 4.91 30.42
C GLN A 206 -2.82 5.26 31.58
N GLY A 207 -2.34 6.07 32.53
CA GLY A 207 -3.15 6.52 33.66
C GLY A 207 -3.65 5.35 34.51
N ILE A 208 -4.96 5.27 34.73
CA ILE A 208 -5.60 4.18 35.51
C ILE A 208 -5.50 2.82 34.85
N ASN A 209 -5.21 2.75 33.54
CA ASN A 209 -5.06 1.54 32.76
C ASN A 209 -3.58 1.15 32.55
N SER A 210 -2.64 1.78 33.26
CA SER A 210 -1.20 1.60 33.07
C SER A 210 -0.66 0.22 33.41
N THR A 211 -1.47 -0.65 33.99
CA THR A 211 -1.12 -2.06 34.29
C THR A 211 -1.55 -3.03 33.22
N ASN A 212 -2.37 -2.60 32.23
CA ASN A 212 -2.97 -3.43 31.20
C ASN A 212 -2.32 -3.22 29.83
N TRP A 213 -2.52 -4.18 28.88
CA TRP A 213 -2.06 -4.07 27.48
C TRP A 213 -3.23 -4.18 26.52
N TYR A 214 -3.15 -3.34 25.48
CA TYR A 214 -4.20 -3.14 24.49
C TYR A 214 -3.65 -3.27 23.07
N LEU A 215 -4.45 -3.81 22.16
CA LEU A 215 -4.23 -3.65 20.71
C LEU A 215 -4.85 -2.32 20.28
N ILE A 216 -4.03 -1.44 19.73
CA ILE A 216 -4.48 -0.11 19.27
C ILE A 216 -4.21 0.08 17.78
N SER A 217 -5.15 0.69 17.08
CA SER A 217 -5.04 1.14 15.68
C SER A 217 -4.70 2.63 15.58
N ARG A 218 -4.25 3.25 16.69
CA ARG A 218 -3.82 4.65 16.81
C ARG A 218 -2.35 4.73 17.20
N LYS A 219 -1.77 5.91 16.96
CA LYS A 219 -0.38 6.20 17.33
C LYS A 219 -0.13 6.05 18.83
N ASP A 220 -1.01 6.62 19.64
CA ASP A 220 -0.91 6.60 21.10
C ASP A 220 -2.27 6.31 21.75
N ILE A 221 -2.26 5.66 22.93
CA ILE A 221 -3.46 5.53 23.76
C ILE A 221 -3.71 6.92 24.38
N PRO A 222 -4.88 7.54 24.17
CA PRO A 222 -5.19 8.78 24.83
C PRO A 222 -5.22 8.57 26.35
N VAL A 223 -4.66 9.52 27.11
CA VAL A 223 -4.91 9.60 28.55
C VAL A 223 -6.42 9.77 28.72
N PRO A 224 -7.11 8.98 29.54
CA PRO A 224 -8.54 9.10 29.72
C PRO A 224 -8.90 10.52 30.16
N GLN A 225 -9.38 11.33 29.24
CA GLN A 225 -10.01 12.63 29.51
C GLN A 225 -11.47 12.53 29.12
N PRO A 226 -12.40 13.13 29.86
CA PRO A 226 -13.84 12.94 29.65
C PRO A 226 -14.39 13.40 28.29
N GLU A 227 -13.67 14.17 27.49
CA GLU A 227 -14.19 14.77 26.24
C GLU A 227 -13.11 15.08 25.19
N ALA A 228 -12.22 14.16 24.85
CA ALA A 228 -11.37 14.36 23.66
C ALA A 228 -12.07 13.81 22.41
N VAL A 229 -12.49 14.69 21.51
CA VAL A 229 -12.84 14.31 20.13
C VAL A 229 -11.55 13.85 19.45
N PRO A 230 -11.49 12.63 18.89
CA PRO A 230 -10.28 12.14 18.23
C PRO A 230 -9.97 13.02 17.03
N GLU A 231 -8.75 13.58 16.96
CA GLU A 231 -8.26 14.15 15.72
C GLU A 231 -7.98 13.02 14.73
N SER A 232 -8.48 13.15 13.50
CA SER A 232 -8.41 12.14 12.44
C SER A 232 -6.98 11.78 11.97
N HIS A 233 -5.96 12.41 12.55
CA HIS A 233 -4.55 12.26 12.16
C HIS A 233 -3.75 11.28 13.02
N ASP A 234 -4.39 10.63 14.00
CA ASP A 234 -3.69 9.77 14.97
C ASP A 234 -3.80 8.26 14.69
N ASN A 235 -4.31 7.88 13.52
CA ASN A 235 -4.50 6.48 13.17
C ASN A 235 -3.21 5.80 12.69
N ASN A 236 -3.10 4.51 12.89
CA ASN A 236 -2.03 3.69 12.34
C ASN A 236 -2.45 3.16 10.96
N LEU A 237 -2.41 3.99 9.93
CA LEU A 237 -2.71 3.54 8.58
C LEU A 237 -1.63 2.61 8.04
N ARG A 238 -2.06 1.55 7.37
CA ARG A 238 -1.18 0.60 6.68
C ARG A 238 -0.51 1.25 5.48
N PRO A 239 0.82 1.08 5.29
CA PRO A 239 1.51 1.63 4.12
C PRO A 239 1.01 1.04 2.80
N GLU A 240 0.44 -0.18 2.78
CA GLU A 240 -0.14 -0.81 1.59
C GLU A 240 -1.21 0.10 0.96
N ALA A 241 -1.99 0.85 1.76
CA ALA A 241 -2.98 1.79 1.26
C ALA A 241 -2.35 2.83 0.31
N GLY A 242 -1.20 3.40 0.67
CA GLY A 242 -0.46 4.32 -0.19
C GLY A 242 0.05 3.65 -1.48
N SER A 243 0.51 2.41 -1.41
CA SER A 243 0.96 1.65 -2.58
C SER A 243 -0.21 1.30 -3.52
N TYR A 244 -1.41 1.00 -3.00
CA TYR A 244 -2.62 0.84 -3.82
C TYR A 244 -2.99 2.14 -4.55
N VAL A 245 -2.98 3.27 -3.84
CA VAL A 245 -3.24 4.60 -4.43
C VAL A 245 -2.20 4.93 -5.49
N ALA A 246 -0.91 4.68 -5.23
CA ALA A 246 0.16 4.91 -6.20
C ALA A 246 -0.04 4.09 -7.48
N SER A 247 -0.44 2.82 -7.35
CA SER A 247 -0.66 1.93 -8.50
C SER A 247 -1.82 2.40 -9.37
N ILE A 248 -2.98 2.78 -8.79
CA ILE A 248 -4.12 3.25 -9.59
C ILE A 248 -3.86 4.64 -10.21
N ALA A 249 -3.17 5.53 -9.49
CA ALA A 249 -2.75 6.83 -10.03
C ALA A 249 -1.77 6.65 -11.19
N ALA A 250 -0.78 5.77 -11.03
CA ALA A 250 0.17 5.45 -12.10
C ALA A 250 -0.53 4.83 -13.31
N ALA A 251 -1.42 3.85 -13.13
CA ALA A 251 -2.15 3.18 -14.21
C ALA A 251 -2.96 4.17 -15.08
N ASN A 252 -3.52 5.22 -14.48
CA ASN A 252 -4.28 6.25 -15.19
C ASN A 252 -3.39 7.31 -15.86
N ASN A 253 -2.17 7.55 -15.35
CA ASN A 253 -1.30 8.65 -15.84
C ASN A 253 -0.10 8.18 -16.68
N LEU A 254 0.15 6.86 -16.74
CA LEU A 254 1.38 6.33 -17.33
C LEU A 254 1.50 6.64 -18.81
N PHE A 255 0.42 6.39 -19.58
CA PHE A 255 0.36 6.52 -21.04
C PHE A 255 -0.29 7.83 -21.53
N VAL A 256 -0.56 8.77 -20.63
CA VAL A 256 -1.09 10.08 -21.02
C VAL A 256 0.01 10.92 -21.64
N THR A 257 -0.24 11.40 -22.86
CA THR A 257 0.66 12.23 -23.66
C THR A 257 -0.08 13.43 -24.25
N ASN A 258 0.63 14.51 -24.52
CA ASN A 258 0.16 15.58 -25.41
C ASN A 258 0.62 15.34 -26.86
N LEU A 259 0.19 16.18 -27.78
CA LEU A 259 0.54 16.08 -29.19
C LEU A 259 2.06 16.07 -29.40
N TYR A 260 2.76 17.02 -28.81
CA TYR A 260 4.19 17.22 -29.07
C TYR A 260 5.11 16.21 -28.37
N GLU A 261 4.62 15.52 -27.37
CA GLU A 261 5.34 14.40 -26.76
C GLU A 261 5.36 13.18 -27.68
N ARG A 262 4.31 12.96 -28.48
CA ARG A 262 4.20 11.84 -29.42
C ARG A 262 4.83 12.16 -30.78
N GLN A 263 4.30 13.14 -31.43
CA GLN A 263 4.80 13.64 -32.69
C GLN A 263 5.75 14.80 -32.35
N GLY A 264 7.05 14.62 -32.53
CA GLY A 264 7.97 15.74 -32.46
C GLY A 264 7.37 16.90 -33.26
N GLN A 265 7.68 18.13 -32.92
CA GLN A 265 7.25 19.23 -33.78
C GLN A 265 7.79 18.94 -35.18
N GLU A 266 6.93 18.67 -36.15
CA GLU A 266 7.34 18.47 -37.53
C GLU A 266 8.29 19.58 -37.94
N LEU A 267 9.55 19.24 -38.06
CA LEU A 267 10.57 20.09 -38.59
C LEU A 267 10.38 20.05 -40.11
N TYR A 268 9.91 21.12 -40.63
CA TYR A 268 9.55 21.39 -41.98
C TYR A 268 10.58 20.88 -43.00
N ILE A 269 10.30 19.77 -43.69
CA ILE A 269 11.16 19.22 -44.74
C ILE A 269 10.44 19.18 -46.10
N SER A 270 9.11 19.32 -46.15
CA SER A 270 8.34 19.14 -47.39
C SER A 270 8.78 20.07 -48.56
N HIS A 271 9.47 21.17 -48.27
CA HIS A 271 10.05 22.01 -49.29
C HIS A 271 11.37 21.52 -49.89
N MET A 272 12.04 20.52 -49.31
CA MET A 272 13.32 20.03 -49.82
C MET A 272 13.20 18.79 -50.70
N THR A 273 12.17 17.97 -50.54
CA THR A 273 12.01 16.71 -51.27
C THR A 273 10.91 16.74 -52.31
N GLY A 274 9.90 17.58 -52.18
CA GLY A 274 8.80 17.68 -53.18
C GLY A 274 7.88 16.45 -53.18
N GLU A 275 7.96 15.57 -52.20
CA GLU A 275 7.11 14.37 -52.06
C GLU A 275 5.94 14.62 -51.09
N GLU A 276 4.73 14.33 -51.56
CA GLU A 276 3.46 14.66 -50.88
C GLU A 276 3.01 13.70 -49.79
N ASN A 277 3.73 12.60 -49.52
CA ASN A 277 3.30 11.55 -48.57
C ASN A 277 4.50 10.93 -47.84
N GLU A 278 4.91 11.50 -46.73
CA GLU A 278 5.92 10.87 -45.85
C GLU A 278 5.21 10.16 -44.67
N ALA A 279 5.27 8.85 -44.64
CA ALA A 279 4.89 8.08 -43.46
C ALA A 279 5.98 8.22 -42.40
N GLY A 280 5.60 8.42 -41.14
CA GLY A 280 6.52 8.56 -40.05
C GLY A 280 6.27 7.52 -38.96
N ILE A 281 7.36 7.03 -38.37
CA ILE A 281 7.31 6.23 -37.13
C ILE A 281 7.97 7.02 -36.03
N TRP A 282 7.31 7.13 -34.91
CA TRP A 282 7.82 7.82 -33.73
C TRP A 282 7.95 6.88 -32.54
N MET A 283 8.95 7.14 -31.71
CA MET A 283 9.17 6.46 -30.44
C MET A 283 9.38 7.49 -29.34
N TYR A 284 8.69 7.28 -28.24
CA TYR A 284 8.67 8.15 -27.08
C TYR A 284 9.14 7.37 -25.85
N ASN A 285 10.06 7.95 -25.08
CA ASN A 285 10.57 7.39 -23.83
C ASN A 285 10.47 8.46 -22.75
N LYS A 286 9.87 8.13 -21.60
CA LYS A 286 9.74 9.07 -20.48
C LYS A 286 9.96 8.39 -19.15
N GLY A 287 10.87 8.94 -18.37
CA GLY A 287 11.05 8.63 -16.95
C GLY A 287 10.36 9.67 -16.08
N LYS A 288 9.73 9.24 -15.00
CA LYS A 288 9.07 10.12 -14.01
C LYS A 288 9.45 9.69 -12.60
N HIS A 289 9.63 10.67 -11.70
CA HIS A 289 9.79 10.45 -10.27
C HIS A 289 8.81 11.34 -9.52
N ASN A 290 7.92 10.74 -8.74
CA ASN A 290 6.95 11.46 -7.94
C ASN A 290 7.07 11.18 -6.45
N ARG A 291 6.57 12.11 -5.65
CA ARG A 291 6.39 11.97 -4.20
C ARG A 291 5.14 12.73 -3.77
N TRP A 292 4.44 12.18 -2.80
CA TRP A 292 3.21 12.75 -2.27
C TRP A 292 2.88 12.17 -0.90
N ARG A 293 1.85 12.72 -0.25
CA ARG A 293 1.27 12.24 1.01
C ARG A 293 -0.18 11.85 0.78
N ASP A 294 -0.72 11.03 1.67
CA ASP A 294 -2.15 10.77 1.74
C ASP A 294 -2.89 11.95 2.39
N ASN A 295 -4.22 11.95 2.26
CA ASN A 295 -5.10 13.00 2.81
C ASN A 295 -5.06 13.14 4.34
N SER A 296 -4.55 12.15 5.07
CA SER A 296 -4.31 12.23 6.52
C SER A 296 -2.89 12.63 6.89
N SER A 297 -2.00 12.75 5.91
CA SER A 297 -0.56 13.02 6.07
C SER A 297 0.22 11.95 6.85
N GLN A 298 -0.35 10.75 7.05
CA GLN A 298 0.30 9.65 7.77
C GLN A 298 1.17 8.77 6.88
N LEU A 299 0.89 8.74 5.58
CA LEU A 299 1.63 7.95 4.62
C LEU A 299 2.48 8.86 3.71
N ARG A 300 3.71 8.45 3.46
CA ARG A 300 4.60 9.10 2.49
C ARG A 300 4.92 8.13 1.38
N THR A 301 4.51 8.48 0.17
CA THR A 301 4.68 7.66 -1.02
C THR A 301 5.62 8.33 -2.02
N ARG A 302 6.49 7.55 -2.63
CA ARG A 302 7.31 7.91 -3.77
C ARG A 302 7.17 6.85 -4.85
N GLY A 303 7.23 7.28 -6.11
CA GLY A 303 7.12 6.38 -7.26
C GLY A 303 8.09 6.74 -8.36
N ASN A 304 8.58 5.73 -9.05
CA ASN A 304 9.36 5.86 -10.28
C ASN A 304 8.60 5.17 -11.40
N SER A 305 8.40 5.88 -12.51
CA SER A 305 7.75 5.31 -13.69
C SER A 305 8.67 5.44 -14.90
N TYR A 306 8.57 4.46 -15.77
CA TYR A 306 9.19 4.48 -17.08
C TYR A 306 8.18 4.01 -18.11
N VAL A 307 8.12 4.71 -19.25
CA VAL A 307 7.21 4.39 -20.34
C VAL A 307 7.92 4.49 -21.68
N VAL A 308 7.60 3.56 -22.56
CA VAL A 308 7.95 3.58 -23.98
C VAL A 308 6.66 3.47 -24.76
N LEU A 309 6.43 4.41 -25.68
CA LEU A 309 5.39 4.35 -26.69
C LEU A 309 6.03 4.37 -28.07
N ILE A 310 5.47 3.59 -28.98
CA ILE A 310 5.80 3.62 -30.40
C ILE A 310 4.52 3.79 -31.19
N GLY A 311 4.56 4.55 -32.25
CA GLY A 311 3.42 4.74 -33.13
C GLY A 311 3.86 5.23 -34.49
N GLY A 312 2.90 5.35 -35.39
CA GLY A 312 3.13 5.85 -36.73
C GLY A 312 1.83 6.13 -37.46
N ASP A 313 1.91 6.96 -38.47
CA ASP A 313 0.80 7.33 -39.34
C ASP A 313 0.43 6.15 -40.25
N ILE A 314 -0.87 5.89 -40.36
CA ILE A 314 -1.45 4.93 -41.30
C ILE A 314 -1.95 5.65 -42.54
N ALA A 315 -2.51 6.84 -42.36
CA ALA A 315 -3.06 7.65 -43.45
C ALA A 315 -2.94 9.13 -43.15
N GLN A 316 -2.68 9.88 -44.23
CA GLN A 316 -2.65 11.33 -44.23
C GLN A 316 -3.51 11.83 -45.41
N TRP A 317 -4.23 12.94 -45.23
CA TRP A 317 -5.02 13.57 -46.30
C TRP A 317 -5.29 15.04 -45.97
N SER A 318 -5.65 15.78 -46.99
CA SER A 318 -6.10 17.17 -46.91
C SER A 318 -7.54 17.29 -47.44
N LEU A 319 -8.34 18.16 -46.86
CA LEU A 319 -9.70 18.46 -47.29
C LEU A 319 -9.78 19.72 -48.18
N ASN A 320 -8.88 20.66 -47.99
CA ASN A 320 -8.92 21.97 -48.67
C ASN A 320 -7.60 22.36 -49.36
N GLY A 321 -6.61 21.47 -49.37
CA GLY A 321 -5.29 21.68 -49.96
C GLY A 321 -4.30 22.48 -49.11
N THR A 322 -4.74 23.02 -47.97
CA THR A 322 -3.88 23.74 -47.00
C THR A 322 -3.83 23.08 -45.65
N ASP A 323 -4.84 22.28 -45.31
CA ASP A 323 -4.90 21.52 -44.06
C ASP A 323 -4.28 20.13 -44.23
N ARG A 324 -3.99 19.49 -43.13
CA ARG A 324 -3.51 18.10 -43.10
C ARG A 324 -4.13 17.32 -41.93
N TRP A 325 -4.62 16.14 -42.25
CA TRP A 325 -5.03 15.14 -41.30
C TRP A 325 -4.01 14.00 -41.22
N HIS A 326 -3.67 13.61 -40.01
CA HIS A 326 -2.86 12.46 -39.71
C HIS A 326 -3.69 11.47 -38.87
N THR A 327 -3.72 10.20 -39.24
CA THR A 327 -4.30 9.15 -38.42
C THR A 327 -3.32 8.03 -38.28
N GLY A 328 -3.22 7.48 -37.08
CA GLY A 328 -2.23 6.47 -36.83
C GLY A 328 -2.59 5.54 -35.66
N MET A 329 -1.70 4.60 -35.44
CA MET A 329 -1.76 3.63 -34.35
C MET A 329 -0.59 3.83 -33.43
N MET A 330 -0.79 3.45 -32.16
CA MET A 330 0.27 3.44 -31.16
C MET A 330 0.13 2.25 -30.23
N ALA A 331 1.26 1.79 -29.71
CA ALA A 331 1.34 0.76 -28.69
C ALA A 331 2.47 1.09 -27.72
N GLY A 332 2.41 0.56 -26.53
CA GLY A 332 3.45 0.84 -25.55
C GLY A 332 3.51 -0.09 -24.37
N TYR A 333 4.61 0.06 -23.68
CA TYR A 333 4.91 -0.60 -22.42
C TYR A 333 5.26 0.44 -21.35
N GLY A 334 4.82 0.19 -20.14
CA GLY A 334 5.17 1.05 -19.00
C GLY A 334 5.34 0.26 -17.72
N HIS A 335 6.16 0.81 -16.84
CA HIS A 335 6.51 0.22 -15.58
C HIS A 335 6.45 1.29 -14.47
N ASN A 336 5.95 0.92 -13.31
CA ASN A 336 5.98 1.76 -12.11
C ASN A 336 6.44 0.93 -10.91
N ASN A 337 7.38 1.49 -10.15
CA ASN A 337 7.74 1.04 -8.81
C ASN A 337 7.39 2.13 -7.82
N ASN A 338 6.71 1.79 -6.75
CA ASN A 338 6.41 2.73 -5.68
C ASN A 338 6.77 2.15 -4.31
N SER A 339 7.00 3.04 -3.37
CA SER A 339 7.28 2.70 -1.97
C SER A 339 6.55 3.68 -1.07
N THR A 340 5.86 3.14 -0.07
CA THR A 340 5.12 3.91 0.93
C THR A 340 5.64 3.59 2.33
N ASN A 341 5.84 4.62 3.14
CA ASN A 341 6.20 4.50 4.55
C ASN A 341 5.08 5.08 5.41
N ALA A 342 4.66 4.32 6.44
CA ALA A 342 3.77 4.79 7.49
C ALA A 342 4.57 5.52 8.57
N LEU A 343 4.18 6.75 8.89
CA LEU A 343 4.93 7.60 9.84
C LEU A 343 4.74 7.19 11.30
N SER A 344 3.57 6.61 11.62
CA SER A 344 3.24 6.21 13.01
C SER A 344 3.89 4.89 13.41
N THR A 345 3.86 3.89 12.54
CA THR A 345 4.31 2.51 12.82
C THR A 345 5.72 2.24 12.32
N GLY A 346 6.21 3.01 11.35
CA GLY A 346 7.48 2.78 10.68
C GLY A 346 7.44 1.64 9.64
N TYR A 347 6.31 0.95 9.47
CA TYR A 347 6.17 -0.07 8.44
C TYR A 347 6.24 0.53 7.04
N HIS A 348 6.66 -0.29 6.09
CA HIS A 348 6.72 0.10 4.68
C HIS A 348 6.04 -0.93 3.78
N SER A 349 5.68 -0.49 2.57
CA SER A 349 5.23 -1.35 1.49
C SER A 349 5.85 -0.94 0.17
N GLU A 350 5.98 -1.90 -0.73
CA GLU A 350 6.47 -1.72 -2.09
C GLU A 350 5.41 -2.17 -3.09
N GLY A 351 5.12 -1.31 -4.07
CA GLY A 351 4.24 -1.61 -5.19
C GLY A 351 5.01 -1.69 -6.49
N ARG A 352 4.63 -2.63 -7.35
CA ARG A 352 5.12 -2.78 -8.72
C ARG A 352 3.96 -2.93 -9.68
N MET A 353 4.07 -2.27 -10.84
CA MET A 353 3.09 -2.34 -11.88
C MET A 353 3.78 -2.42 -13.24
N ASN A 354 3.36 -3.37 -14.07
CA ASN A 354 3.73 -3.46 -15.46
C ASN A 354 2.48 -3.30 -16.30
N GLY A 355 2.55 -2.52 -17.37
CA GLY A 355 1.39 -2.23 -18.19
C GLY A 355 1.72 -2.15 -19.67
N TYR A 356 0.70 -2.43 -20.45
CA TYR A 356 0.72 -2.32 -21.91
C TYR A 356 -0.44 -1.45 -22.35
N THR A 357 -0.30 -0.82 -23.48
CA THR A 357 -1.36 -0.03 -24.12
C THR A 357 -1.35 -0.24 -25.62
N ALA A 358 -2.54 -0.15 -26.21
CA ALA A 358 -2.72 -0.01 -27.66
C ALA A 358 -3.77 1.04 -27.92
N GLY A 359 -3.59 1.83 -28.98
CA GLY A 359 -4.47 2.96 -29.27
C GLY A 359 -4.40 3.46 -30.69
N LEU A 360 -5.30 4.40 -30.96
CA LEU A 360 -5.42 5.13 -32.23
C LEU A 360 -5.32 6.62 -31.93
N TYR A 361 -4.84 7.38 -32.89
CA TYR A 361 -4.85 8.84 -32.85
C TYR A 361 -5.27 9.46 -34.15
N ALA A 362 -5.76 10.69 -34.07
CA ALA A 362 -6.06 11.55 -35.20
C ALA A 362 -5.65 12.99 -34.89
N THR A 363 -4.84 13.59 -35.74
CA THR A 363 -4.33 14.95 -35.60
C THR A 363 -4.68 15.75 -36.86
N TRP A 364 -5.14 16.95 -36.67
CA TRP A 364 -5.45 17.91 -37.76
C TRP A 364 -4.69 19.20 -37.54
N TYR A 365 -4.07 19.69 -38.61
CA TYR A 365 -3.46 21.02 -38.70
C TYR A 365 -4.19 21.87 -39.76
N ALA A 366 -4.56 23.09 -39.40
CA ALA A 366 -5.22 24.02 -40.31
C ALA A 366 -4.30 24.51 -41.46
N ASN A 367 -3.00 24.50 -41.23
CA ASN A 367 -1.99 24.85 -42.20
C ASN A 367 -0.81 23.88 -42.11
N ASP A 368 -0.72 22.98 -43.06
CA ASP A 368 0.30 21.97 -43.16
C ASP A 368 1.70 22.57 -43.41
N GLU A 369 1.73 23.62 -44.17
CA GLU A 369 2.97 24.24 -44.64
C GLU A 369 3.74 24.99 -43.54
N THR A 370 3.04 25.71 -42.70
CA THR A 370 3.67 26.58 -41.68
C THR A 370 3.45 26.11 -40.27
N HIS A 371 2.51 25.16 -40.05
CA HIS A 371 1.97 24.76 -38.75
C HIS A 371 1.52 25.95 -37.89
N ASN A 372 1.29 27.11 -38.53
CA ASN A 372 0.65 28.26 -37.92
C ASN A 372 -0.86 28.06 -37.94
N GLY A 373 -1.54 28.58 -36.95
CA GLY A 373 -2.98 28.46 -36.84
C GLY A 373 -3.43 27.37 -35.93
N SER A 374 -4.65 26.90 -36.13
CA SER A 374 -5.30 25.92 -35.26
C SER A 374 -4.78 24.51 -35.52
N TYR A 375 -4.72 23.74 -34.45
CA TYR A 375 -4.61 22.29 -34.53
C TYR A 375 -5.64 21.63 -33.60
N LEU A 376 -5.97 20.39 -33.92
CA LEU A 376 -6.81 19.51 -33.12
C LEU A 376 -6.15 18.14 -33.08
N ASP A 377 -6.00 17.59 -31.88
CA ASP A 377 -5.47 16.25 -31.65
C ASP A 377 -6.38 15.42 -30.77
N SER A 378 -6.56 14.18 -31.13
CA SER A 378 -7.35 13.23 -30.35
C SER A 378 -6.71 11.85 -30.34
N TRP A 379 -6.83 11.14 -29.23
CA TRP A 379 -6.41 9.76 -29.17
C TRP A 379 -7.29 8.96 -28.21
N LEU A 380 -7.35 7.66 -28.48
CA LEU A 380 -8.02 6.64 -27.67
C LEU A 380 -7.04 5.52 -27.42
N GLN A 381 -6.84 5.13 -26.16
CA GLN A 381 -6.00 4.03 -25.77
C GLN A 381 -6.77 3.05 -24.88
N TYR A 382 -6.53 1.76 -25.04
CA TYR A 382 -6.91 0.72 -24.10
C TYR A 382 -5.64 0.19 -23.45
N SER A 383 -5.63 0.21 -22.10
CA SER A 383 -4.47 -0.19 -21.31
C SER A 383 -4.84 -1.31 -20.35
N TRP A 384 -3.88 -2.20 -20.08
CA TRP A 384 -4.00 -3.27 -19.10
C TRP A 384 -2.70 -3.40 -18.31
N PHE A 385 -2.86 -3.72 -17.01
CA PHE A 385 -1.77 -3.69 -16.05
C PHE A 385 -1.83 -4.90 -15.14
N ASP A 386 -0.67 -5.46 -14.83
CA ASP A 386 -0.42 -6.40 -13.76
C ASP A 386 0.19 -5.64 -12.58
N ASN A 387 -0.48 -5.72 -11.43
CA ASN A 387 -0.11 -5.01 -10.21
C ASN A 387 0.31 -6.01 -9.14
N HIS A 388 1.27 -5.60 -8.31
CA HIS A 388 1.79 -6.40 -7.21
C HIS A 388 2.17 -5.48 -6.05
N ILE A 389 1.84 -5.87 -4.81
CA ILE A 389 2.23 -5.17 -3.58
C ILE A 389 2.84 -6.16 -2.60
N ASN A 390 3.96 -5.74 -2.01
CA ASN A 390 4.61 -6.38 -0.88
C ASN A 390 4.49 -5.47 0.34
N GLY A 391 3.71 -5.89 1.33
CA GLY A 391 3.72 -5.28 2.66
C GLY A 391 4.77 -5.93 3.55
N GLU A 392 5.41 -5.14 4.40
CA GLU A 392 6.37 -5.66 5.38
C GLU A 392 5.71 -6.70 6.29
N ARG A 393 6.27 -7.93 6.35
CA ARG A 393 5.78 -9.07 7.11
C ARG A 393 4.34 -9.50 6.79
N LEU A 394 3.89 -9.24 5.56
CA LEU A 394 2.59 -9.66 5.06
C LEU A 394 2.75 -10.49 3.78
N PRO A 395 1.78 -11.35 3.46
CA PRO A 395 1.72 -11.98 2.15
C PRO A 395 1.67 -10.96 1.03
N ALA A 396 2.29 -11.28 -0.09
CA ALA A 396 2.23 -10.45 -1.29
C ALA A 396 0.85 -10.54 -1.94
N GLU A 397 0.36 -9.41 -2.45
CA GLU A 397 -0.92 -9.30 -3.13
C GLU A 397 -0.74 -8.96 -4.61
N SER A 398 -1.59 -9.51 -5.48
CA SER A 398 -1.53 -9.27 -6.93
C SER A 398 -2.93 -9.13 -7.50
N TRP A 399 -3.10 -8.16 -8.41
CA TRP A 399 -4.37 -7.93 -9.10
C TRP A 399 -4.14 -7.29 -10.47
N LYS A 400 -5.20 -7.22 -11.27
CA LYS A 400 -5.17 -6.60 -12.60
C LYS A 400 -6.00 -5.33 -12.63
N SER A 401 -5.56 -4.37 -13.45
CA SER A 401 -6.35 -3.19 -13.81
C SER A 401 -6.34 -2.97 -15.31
N LYS A 402 -7.43 -2.39 -15.85
CA LYS A 402 -7.59 -2.14 -17.27
C LYS A 402 -8.62 -1.05 -17.52
N GLY A 403 -8.54 -0.44 -18.69
CA GLY A 403 -9.54 0.54 -19.10
C GLY A 403 -9.16 1.36 -20.30
N PHE A 404 -10.09 2.21 -20.70
CA PHE A 404 -9.91 3.18 -21.77
C PHE A 404 -9.48 4.53 -21.22
N THR A 405 -8.60 5.19 -21.97
CA THR A 405 -8.24 6.60 -21.77
C THR A 405 -8.44 7.33 -23.11
N VAL A 406 -9.08 8.50 -23.08
CA VAL A 406 -9.42 9.29 -24.27
C VAL A 406 -8.95 10.71 -24.05
N SER A 407 -8.33 11.30 -25.06
CA SER A 407 -7.86 12.69 -25.05
C SER A 407 -8.42 13.47 -26.22
N LEU A 408 -8.68 14.74 -25.96
CA LEU A 408 -8.92 15.76 -26.97
C LEU A 408 -8.06 16.99 -26.61
N GLU A 409 -7.26 17.45 -27.56
CA GLU A 409 -6.37 18.60 -27.40
C GLU A 409 -6.58 19.56 -28.56
N ALA A 410 -6.54 20.86 -28.28
CA ALA A 410 -6.61 21.93 -29.27
C ALA A 410 -5.64 23.06 -28.91
N GLY A 411 -5.16 23.73 -29.89
CA GLY A 411 -4.33 24.92 -29.71
C GLY A 411 -4.26 25.77 -30.95
N TYR A 412 -3.59 26.90 -30.80
CA TYR A 412 -3.40 27.87 -31.89
C TYR A 412 -1.99 28.43 -31.85
N SER A 413 -1.25 28.25 -32.93
CA SER A 413 0.13 28.74 -33.08
C SER A 413 0.16 30.03 -33.83
N TRP A 414 0.86 31.06 -33.32
CA TRP A 414 1.13 32.28 -34.07
C TRP A 414 2.56 32.73 -33.86
N LYS A 415 3.07 33.42 -34.90
CA LYS A 415 4.36 34.10 -34.85
C LYS A 415 4.22 35.36 -34.00
N ALA A 416 4.87 35.39 -32.85
CA ALA A 416 4.83 36.52 -31.91
C ALA A 416 5.85 37.60 -32.27
N GLY A 417 6.95 37.23 -32.93
CA GLY A 417 7.99 38.20 -33.32
C GLY A 417 9.06 37.59 -34.22
N GLU A 418 9.90 38.47 -34.75
CA GLU A 418 11.10 38.11 -35.50
C GLU A 418 12.24 39.05 -35.09
N PHE A 419 13.44 38.54 -34.95
CA PHE A 419 14.62 39.31 -34.63
C PHE A 419 15.85 38.74 -35.36
N THR A 420 16.82 39.61 -35.61
CA THR A 420 18.08 39.23 -36.24
C THR A 420 19.19 39.30 -35.19
N ASP A 421 20.00 38.27 -35.11
CA ASP A 421 21.15 38.24 -34.22
C ASP A 421 22.36 39.03 -34.80
N ASN A 422 23.42 39.16 -33.99
CA ASN A 422 24.63 39.88 -34.39
C ASN A 422 25.39 39.20 -35.55
N TYR A 423 25.06 37.96 -35.90
CA TYR A 423 25.64 37.18 -36.99
C TYR A 423 24.73 37.15 -38.24
N LYS A 424 23.71 38.02 -38.29
CA LYS A 424 22.70 38.10 -39.36
C LYS A 424 21.81 36.86 -39.51
N GLY A 425 21.71 36.02 -38.45
CA GLY A 425 20.72 34.96 -38.37
C GLY A 425 19.35 35.55 -38.06
N SER A 426 18.32 35.18 -38.82
CA SER A 426 16.93 35.55 -38.51
C SER A 426 16.31 34.48 -37.62
N HIS A 427 15.70 34.93 -36.53
CA HIS A 427 15.01 34.08 -35.58
C HIS A 427 13.54 34.46 -35.47
N GLU A 428 12.69 33.47 -35.52
CA GLU A 428 11.25 33.65 -35.34
C GLU A 428 10.83 33.11 -33.98
N TRP A 429 10.03 33.91 -33.29
CA TRP A 429 9.45 33.55 -31.99
C TRP A 429 7.97 33.20 -32.14
N TYR A 430 7.58 32.06 -31.59
CA TYR A 430 6.22 31.53 -31.64
C TYR A 430 5.65 31.36 -30.24
N VAL A 431 4.32 31.55 -30.13
CA VAL A 431 3.54 31.28 -28.92
C VAL A 431 2.31 30.47 -29.31
N GLN A 432 1.94 29.51 -28.45
CA GLN A 432 0.85 28.61 -28.72
C GLN A 432 0.10 28.31 -27.42
N PRO A 433 -1.09 28.88 -27.15
CA PRO A 433 -2.00 28.42 -26.15
C PRO A 433 -2.52 27.01 -26.48
N GLN A 434 -2.73 26.22 -25.44
CA GLN A 434 -3.12 24.81 -25.53
C GLN A 434 -4.18 24.50 -24.49
N LEU A 435 -5.14 23.68 -24.89
CA LEU A 435 -6.13 23.07 -23.99
C LEU A 435 -6.23 21.59 -24.32
N GLN A 436 -6.02 20.75 -23.33
CA GLN A 436 -6.21 19.30 -23.43
C GLN A 436 -7.19 18.82 -22.35
N VAL A 437 -8.09 17.93 -22.73
CA VAL A 437 -9.01 17.24 -21.82
C VAL A 437 -8.82 15.74 -21.97
N VAL A 438 -8.49 15.06 -20.89
CA VAL A 438 -8.25 13.62 -20.87
C VAL A 438 -9.22 12.94 -19.91
N ARG A 439 -10.05 12.04 -20.42
CA ARG A 439 -10.89 11.17 -19.59
C ARG A 439 -10.15 9.88 -19.28
N MET A 440 -9.86 9.66 -18.01
CA MET A 440 -9.12 8.51 -17.49
C MET A 440 -10.09 7.52 -16.86
N ASN A 441 -10.12 6.27 -17.36
CA ASN A 441 -11.05 5.26 -16.87
C ASN A 441 -10.40 3.88 -16.74
N VAL A 442 -9.13 3.85 -16.35
CA VAL A 442 -8.47 2.61 -15.92
C VAL A 442 -8.92 2.30 -14.49
N LYS A 443 -9.41 1.08 -14.28
CA LYS A 443 -9.90 0.58 -12.98
C LYS A 443 -9.50 -0.87 -12.77
N SER A 444 -9.46 -1.29 -11.50
CA SER A 444 -9.45 -2.70 -11.12
C SER A 444 -10.86 -3.14 -10.69
N ASP A 445 -11.13 -4.43 -10.80
CA ASP A 445 -12.28 -5.02 -10.11
C ASP A 445 -12.01 -5.00 -8.58
N LYS A 446 -13.07 -4.99 -7.80
CA LYS A 446 -13.00 -5.16 -6.35
C LYS A 446 -12.42 -6.54 -6.05
N TYR A 447 -11.46 -6.61 -5.15
CA TYR A 447 -10.86 -7.88 -4.74
C TYR A 447 -10.62 -7.91 -3.22
N HIS A 448 -10.23 -9.08 -2.70
CA HIS A 448 -9.93 -9.26 -1.30
C HIS A 448 -8.48 -9.69 -1.14
N GLU A 449 -7.77 -9.07 -0.22
CA GLU A 449 -6.46 -9.53 0.23
C GLU A 449 -6.58 -10.91 0.91
N SER A 450 -5.47 -11.59 1.05
CA SER A 450 -5.37 -12.89 1.74
C SER A 450 -5.88 -12.86 3.18
N ASN A 451 -5.81 -11.70 3.85
CA ASN A 451 -6.35 -11.47 5.20
C ASN A 451 -7.85 -11.12 5.22
N GLY A 452 -8.54 -11.13 4.07
CA GLY A 452 -9.96 -10.82 3.93
C GLY A 452 -10.29 -9.33 3.79
N THR A 453 -9.30 -8.43 3.75
CA THR A 453 -9.54 -6.99 3.52
C THR A 453 -10.05 -6.76 2.11
N SER A 454 -11.20 -6.12 1.97
CA SER A 454 -11.78 -5.72 0.68
C SER A 454 -11.11 -4.46 0.17
N ILE A 455 -10.59 -4.51 -1.05
CA ILE A 455 -9.93 -3.40 -1.73
C ILE A 455 -10.80 -2.91 -2.90
N GLU A 456 -11.03 -1.61 -2.96
CA GLU A 456 -11.75 -0.95 -4.02
C GLU A 456 -11.06 0.36 -4.40
N ASN A 457 -10.72 0.55 -5.68
CA ASN A 457 -10.07 1.77 -6.14
C ASN A 457 -11.10 2.86 -6.42
N THR A 458 -10.75 4.10 -6.09
CA THR A 458 -11.55 5.31 -6.31
C THR A 458 -10.85 6.28 -7.26
N GLY A 459 -11.59 7.26 -7.78
CA GLY A 459 -11.06 8.22 -8.77
C GLY A 459 -11.30 7.81 -10.22
N ASN A 460 -11.98 6.68 -10.47
CA ASN A 460 -12.34 6.24 -11.82
C ASN A 460 -13.19 7.28 -12.56
N GLY A 461 -12.94 7.44 -13.85
CA GLY A 461 -13.61 8.47 -14.67
C GLY A 461 -13.14 9.88 -14.35
N ASN A 462 -11.92 10.04 -13.81
CA ASN A 462 -11.27 11.33 -13.66
C ASN A 462 -11.16 12.03 -15.01
N ILE A 463 -11.42 13.34 -15.03
CA ILE A 463 -11.18 14.22 -16.16
C ILE A 463 -10.00 15.11 -15.78
N LEU A 464 -8.88 14.93 -16.48
CA LEU A 464 -7.74 15.84 -16.42
C LEU A 464 -7.93 16.94 -17.47
N THR A 465 -7.95 18.19 -17.01
CA THR A 465 -7.88 19.36 -17.87
C THR A 465 -6.48 19.95 -17.78
N ARG A 466 -5.82 20.16 -18.92
CA ARG A 466 -4.50 20.80 -19.04
C ARG A 466 -4.67 22.07 -19.83
N LEU A 467 -4.45 23.22 -19.23
CA LEU A 467 -4.54 24.54 -19.83
C LEU A 467 -3.20 25.24 -19.70
N GLY A 468 -2.67 25.78 -20.81
CA GLY A 468 -1.40 26.46 -20.74
C GLY A 468 -0.95 27.01 -22.10
N ALA A 469 0.34 27.23 -22.17
CA ALA A 469 0.96 27.73 -23.39
C ALA A 469 2.37 27.14 -23.58
N ARG A 470 2.74 27.02 -24.83
CA ARG A 470 4.07 26.68 -25.29
C ARG A 470 4.68 27.86 -26.03
N THR A 471 5.98 28.08 -25.89
CA THR A 471 6.73 29.06 -26.66
C THR A 471 8.03 28.43 -27.16
N TRP A 472 8.44 28.81 -28.37
CA TRP A 472 9.66 28.30 -28.97
C TRP A 472 10.29 29.32 -29.94
N LEU A 473 11.58 29.10 -30.20
CA LEU A 473 12.35 29.86 -31.17
C LEU A 473 12.73 28.97 -32.36
N THR A 474 12.62 29.51 -33.56
CA THR A 474 13.07 28.88 -34.81
C THR A 474 14.11 29.77 -35.48
N SER A 475 15.25 29.21 -35.86
CA SER A 475 16.29 29.93 -36.61
C SER A 475 16.09 29.71 -38.11
N LYS A 476 15.97 30.80 -38.88
CA LYS A 476 16.08 30.77 -40.35
C LYS A 476 17.54 30.92 -40.70
N ASN A 477 18.23 29.84 -40.98
CA ASN A 477 19.57 29.96 -41.54
C ASN A 477 19.48 30.29 -43.02
N GLY A 478 20.27 31.29 -43.45
CA GLY A 478 20.41 31.68 -44.85
C GLY A 478 20.77 30.49 -45.75
N LYS A 479 20.36 30.51 -46.99
CA LYS A 479 20.38 29.46 -48.02
C LYS A 479 21.69 28.69 -48.28
N ASN A 480 22.75 28.81 -47.43
CA ASN A 480 24.08 28.31 -47.75
C ASN A 480 24.80 27.47 -46.73
N THR A 481 24.16 26.95 -45.68
CA THR A 481 24.85 26.04 -44.75
C THR A 481 24.27 24.63 -44.85
N ARG A 482 24.98 23.76 -45.56
CA ARG A 482 24.72 22.32 -45.75
C ARG A 482 24.69 21.49 -44.46
N TYR A 483 24.92 22.11 -43.28
CA TYR A 483 25.12 21.43 -42.01
C TYR A 483 24.49 22.13 -40.80
N ALA A 484 23.64 23.11 -40.96
CA ALA A 484 22.96 23.72 -39.82
C ALA A 484 21.73 22.88 -39.45
N VAL A 485 21.89 22.00 -38.45
CA VAL A 485 20.77 21.29 -37.86
C VAL A 485 19.89 22.30 -37.11
N PRO A 486 18.65 22.53 -37.53
CA PRO A 486 17.77 23.48 -36.83
C PRO A 486 17.40 22.95 -35.47
N PHE A 487 17.95 23.55 -34.41
CA PHE A 487 17.51 23.33 -33.04
C PHE A 487 16.42 24.33 -32.68
N ARG A 488 15.34 23.85 -32.09
CA ARG A 488 14.23 24.65 -31.60
C ARG A 488 14.11 24.49 -30.09
N PRO A 489 14.70 25.38 -29.28
CA PRO A 489 14.44 25.40 -27.84
C PRO A 489 13.00 25.81 -27.59
N PHE A 490 12.39 25.21 -26.56
CA PHE A 490 11.03 25.52 -26.16
C PHE A 490 10.87 25.50 -24.66
N VAL A 491 9.84 26.19 -24.18
CA VAL A 491 9.35 26.14 -22.80
C VAL A 491 7.83 26.01 -22.85
N GLU A 492 7.29 25.19 -21.96
CA GLU A 492 5.85 24.97 -21.78
C GLU A 492 5.49 25.22 -20.33
N ALA A 493 4.36 25.90 -20.11
CA ALA A 493 3.80 26.08 -18.78
C ALA A 493 2.31 25.76 -18.81
N HIS A 494 1.86 24.90 -17.89
CA HIS A 494 0.48 24.43 -17.83
C HIS A 494 -0.05 24.41 -16.41
N TRP A 495 -1.34 24.63 -16.27
CA TRP A 495 -2.14 24.27 -15.14
C TRP A 495 -2.91 22.98 -15.46
N LEU A 496 -2.78 21.98 -14.58
CA LEU A 496 -3.47 20.70 -14.68
C LEU A 496 -4.51 20.63 -13.56
N HIS A 497 -5.73 20.31 -13.93
CA HIS A 497 -6.83 20.10 -12.98
C HIS A 497 -7.42 18.71 -13.11
N ASN A 498 -7.42 17.95 -12.01
CA ASN A 498 -8.06 16.65 -11.88
C ASN A 498 -9.46 16.82 -11.25
N SER A 499 -10.52 16.43 -11.96
CA SER A 499 -11.89 16.48 -11.45
C SER A 499 -12.09 15.55 -10.25
N ARG A 500 -11.29 14.49 -10.15
CA ARG A 500 -11.26 13.50 -9.07
C ARG A 500 -9.83 13.21 -8.65
N VAL A 501 -9.62 12.92 -7.36
CA VAL A 501 -8.35 12.41 -6.84
C VAL A 501 -8.38 10.90 -6.83
N PHE A 502 -7.24 10.28 -7.15
CA PHE A 502 -7.08 8.84 -7.06
C PHE A 502 -6.97 8.40 -5.61
N GLY A 503 -7.58 7.27 -5.30
CA GLY A 503 -7.61 6.73 -3.95
C GLY A 503 -7.89 5.24 -3.93
N THR A 504 -7.89 4.68 -2.73
CA THR A 504 -8.32 3.32 -2.43
C THR A 504 -9.24 3.31 -1.22
N SER A 505 -10.17 2.37 -1.20
CA SER A 505 -10.99 2.07 -0.03
C SER A 505 -10.64 0.68 0.47
N MET A 506 -10.30 0.56 1.74
CA MET A 506 -9.96 -0.69 2.42
C MET A 506 -11.03 -0.95 3.48
N ASN A 507 -11.94 -1.91 3.23
CA ASN A 507 -13.12 -2.17 4.07
C ASN A 507 -13.95 -0.90 4.35
N GLY A 508 -14.08 0.00 3.36
CA GLY A 508 -14.86 1.24 3.49
C GLY A 508 -14.08 2.45 4.00
N VAL A 509 -12.85 2.29 4.48
CA VAL A 509 -11.96 3.40 4.84
C VAL A 509 -11.23 3.88 3.59
N SER A 510 -11.47 5.14 3.21
CA SER A 510 -10.94 5.73 1.98
C SER A 510 -9.68 6.55 2.23
N ILE A 511 -8.64 6.26 1.47
CA ILE A 511 -7.35 6.95 1.48
C ILE A 511 -7.11 7.52 0.07
N TYR A 512 -6.69 8.79 -0.02
CA TYR A 512 -6.53 9.52 -1.27
C TYR A 512 -5.12 10.09 -1.42
N GLN A 513 -4.68 10.25 -2.67
CA GLN A 513 -3.50 11.02 -3.02
C GLN A 513 -3.76 12.50 -2.77
N ASP A 514 -3.01 13.13 -1.87
CA ASP A 514 -3.17 14.55 -1.58
C ASP A 514 -2.31 15.43 -2.50
N GLY A 515 -2.79 16.67 -2.72
CA GLY A 515 -2.10 17.69 -3.51
C GLY A 515 -2.07 17.48 -5.02
N ALA A 516 -2.72 16.43 -5.54
CA ALA A 516 -2.73 16.13 -6.97
C ALA A 516 -3.96 16.67 -7.74
N ARG A 517 -4.80 17.48 -7.10
CA ARG A 517 -5.99 18.04 -7.77
C ARG A 517 -5.65 19.17 -8.72
N ASP A 518 -4.90 20.15 -8.24
CA ASP A 518 -4.43 21.30 -9.01
C ASP A 518 -2.90 21.32 -9.02
N ILE A 519 -2.32 21.27 -10.22
CA ILE A 519 -0.89 21.08 -10.41
C ILE A 519 -0.39 22.14 -11.40
N GLY A 520 0.66 22.85 -11.02
CA GLY A 520 1.46 23.66 -11.93
C GLY A 520 2.54 22.79 -12.58
N GLU A 521 2.67 22.87 -13.89
CA GLU A 521 3.67 22.14 -14.67
C GLU A 521 4.52 23.12 -15.50
N ILE A 522 5.83 22.90 -15.50
CA ILE A 522 6.78 23.57 -16.38
C ILE A 522 7.66 22.51 -17.01
N ASN A 523 7.76 22.55 -18.35
CA ASN A 523 8.67 21.72 -19.14
C ASN A 523 9.56 22.61 -19.99
N GLY A 524 10.81 22.21 -20.19
CA GLY A 524 11.75 22.88 -21.07
C GLY A 524 12.61 21.88 -21.82
N GLY A 525 12.91 22.17 -23.06
CA GLY A 525 13.63 21.23 -23.89
C GLY A 525 14.04 21.78 -25.26
N VAL A 526 14.43 20.85 -26.11
CA VAL A 526 14.88 21.11 -27.45
C VAL A 526 14.32 20.07 -28.41
N VAL A 527 13.93 20.55 -29.59
CA VAL A 527 13.63 19.71 -30.76
C VAL A 527 14.73 19.95 -31.81
N GLY A 528 15.21 18.89 -32.43
CA GLY A 528 16.26 18.99 -33.46
C GLY A 528 16.16 17.89 -34.49
N MET A 529 16.89 18.05 -35.58
CA MET A 529 17.07 17.03 -36.63
C MET A 529 18.49 16.47 -36.55
N ILE A 530 18.64 15.17 -36.62
CA ILE A 530 19.93 14.48 -36.74
C ILE A 530 20.27 14.32 -38.21
N THR A 531 19.28 13.91 -39.01
CA THR A 531 19.31 13.84 -40.46
C THR A 531 18.00 14.41 -41.00
N PRO A 532 17.84 14.62 -42.32
CA PRO A 532 16.55 15.04 -42.90
C PRO A 532 15.37 14.10 -42.51
N GLU A 533 15.65 12.82 -42.33
CA GLU A 533 14.65 11.79 -42.01
C GLU A 533 14.48 11.56 -40.52
N VAL A 534 15.44 12.01 -39.67
CA VAL A 534 15.45 11.71 -38.21
C VAL A 534 15.36 12.99 -37.41
N ALA A 535 14.25 13.17 -36.73
CA ALA A 535 14.06 14.22 -35.75
C ALA A 535 14.12 13.65 -34.32
N PHE A 536 14.48 14.48 -33.37
CA PHE A 536 14.44 14.13 -31.93
C PHE A 536 13.87 15.28 -31.11
N ARG A 537 13.30 14.93 -29.96
CA ARG A 537 12.93 15.85 -28.88
C ARG A 537 13.50 15.35 -27.58
N ALA A 538 14.10 16.24 -26.80
CA ALA A 538 14.53 15.98 -25.45
C ALA A 538 14.02 17.09 -24.53
N ASP A 539 13.39 16.73 -23.42
CA ASP A 539 12.94 17.70 -22.43
C ASP A 539 13.00 17.15 -21.00
N ALA A 540 12.95 18.08 -20.06
CA ALA A 540 12.76 17.81 -18.65
C ALA A 540 11.65 18.70 -18.09
N GLY A 541 10.93 18.18 -17.10
CA GLY A 541 9.79 18.86 -16.52
C GLY A 541 9.65 18.67 -15.04
N ILE A 542 8.92 19.60 -14.43
CA ILE A 542 8.55 19.57 -13.03
C ILE A 542 7.06 19.87 -12.88
N GLN A 543 6.40 19.12 -12.02
CA GLN A 543 5.03 19.36 -11.59
C GLN A 543 5.03 19.59 -10.09
N LEU A 544 4.33 20.63 -9.65
CA LEU A 544 4.16 21.02 -8.25
C LEU A 544 2.66 21.15 -7.96
N GLY A 545 2.21 20.48 -6.94
CA GLY A 545 0.86 20.58 -6.41
C GLY A 545 0.85 21.02 -4.95
N GLU A 546 -0.33 21.02 -4.35
CA GLU A 546 -0.51 21.36 -2.95
C GLU A 546 0.09 20.29 -2.03
N HIS A 547 0.22 20.58 -0.75
CA HIS A 547 0.64 19.68 0.33
C HIS A 547 1.92 18.87 0.04
N GLY A 548 2.81 19.40 -0.84
CA GLY A 548 4.09 18.79 -1.17
C GLY A 548 4.03 17.72 -2.25
N TYR A 549 2.94 17.66 -3.05
CA TYR A 549 2.94 16.88 -4.29
C TYR A 549 4.03 17.40 -5.24
N HIS A 550 4.84 16.49 -5.72
CA HIS A 550 5.97 16.80 -6.58
C HIS A 550 6.20 15.67 -7.58
N ASN A 551 6.40 16.02 -8.85
CA ASN A 551 6.76 15.08 -9.90
C ASN A 551 7.81 15.70 -10.81
N THR A 552 8.88 14.98 -11.10
CA THR A 552 9.91 15.34 -12.07
C THR A 552 9.89 14.34 -13.21
N SER A 553 10.20 14.80 -14.41
CA SER A 553 10.26 13.95 -15.59
C SER A 553 11.40 14.32 -16.50
N ALA A 554 11.89 13.33 -17.24
CA ALA A 554 12.78 13.51 -18.39
C ALA A 554 12.27 12.66 -19.54
N MET A 555 12.33 13.19 -20.75
CA MET A 555 11.78 12.58 -21.95
C MET A 555 12.76 12.66 -23.11
N LEU A 556 12.76 11.60 -23.92
CA LEU A 556 13.38 11.56 -25.24
C LEU A 556 12.40 10.93 -26.24
N SER A 557 12.14 11.64 -27.32
CA SER A 557 11.37 11.14 -28.47
C SER A 557 12.23 11.18 -29.70
N VAL A 558 12.05 10.19 -30.57
CA VAL A 558 12.70 10.11 -31.88
C VAL A 558 11.61 9.82 -32.92
N GLU A 559 11.67 10.52 -34.04
CA GLU A 559 10.78 10.33 -35.17
C GLU A 559 11.62 10.03 -36.42
N TYR A 560 11.24 8.99 -37.14
CA TYR A 560 11.82 8.62 -38.42
C TYR A 560 10.77 8.71 -39.54
N ARG A 561 11.11 9.38 -40.59
CA ARG A 561 10.28 9.58 -41.81
C ARG A 561 10.90 8.85 -42.98
N PHE A 562 10.07 8.21 -43.79
CA PHE A 562 10.48 7.40 -44.93
C PHE A 562 9.53 7.57 -46.10
#